data_bf9d5a320f7ca3fb8a3502b8435d756b
#
_entry.id   bf9d5a320f7ca3fb8a3502b8435d756b
#
_cell.length_a   1.000
_cell.length_b   1.000
_cell.length_c   1.000
_cell.angle_alpha   90.00
_cell.angle_beta   90.00
_cell.angle_gamma   90.00
#
_symmetry.space_group_name_H-M   'P 1'
#
loop_
_entity.id
_entity.type
_entity.pdbx_description
1 polymer ?
#
loop_
_entity_poly.entity_id
_entity_poly.type
_entity_poly.pdbx_seq_one_letter_code
_entity_poly.pdbx_strand_id
1 'polypeptide(L)'
;EIAASATLHATEYSYRDRYALRQIHDEQGTRDRPYYLTVTFDQQRVDDALGTLGRKPWTTRPNLALFLAVNNNGNIYVLAGDSVFGRDQREALADASWLTGMPVTLPSEADLAREGLTANVLAAMEPAKLDLLAKSMGADLVLRGSLVWNKGARGWAAEWKLFDGTGVTAWTNADVSFDDAFRGALRGAALVLSGNGKPQ
;
A
#
# COMPACT_ATOMS: atom_id res chain seq x y z
N GLU A 1 7.41 22.59 4.79
CA GLU A 1 6.96 23.88 4.21
C GLU A 1 5.66 23.71 3.40
N ILE A 2 5.58 22.84 2.39
CA ILE A 2 4.34 22.66 1.58
C ILE A 2 3.13 22.30 2.45
N ALA A 3 3.28 21.44 3.45
CA ALA A 3 2.18 21.07 4.35
C ALA A 3 1.63 22.24 5.16
N ALA A 4 2.49 23.20 5.51
CA ALA A 4 2.08 24.40 6.25
C ALA A 4 1.32 25.41 5.36
N SER A 5 1.46 25.31 4.05
CA SER A 5 0.79 26.14 3.04
C SER A 5 -0.21 25.37 2.18
N ALA A 6 -0.61 24.18 2.61
CA ALA A 6 -1.46 23.28 1.81
C ALA A 6 -2.75 23.95 1.31
N THR A 7 -3.36 24.81 2.12
CA THR A 7 -4.57 25.56 1.74
C THR A 7 -4.38 26.50 0.55
N LEU A 8 -3.16 27.01 0.32
CA LEU A 8 -2.85 27.88 -0.82
C LEU A 8 -2.82 27.12 -2.14
N HIS A 9 -2.65 25.82 -2.09
CA HIS A 9 -2.57 24.94 -3.26
C HIS A 9 -3.89 24.21 -3.54
N ALA A 10 -4.83 24.23 -2.57
CA ALA A 10 -6.13 23.57 -2.70
C ALA A 10 -7.08 24.41 -3.58
N THR A 11 -7.85 23.71 -4.43
CA THR A 11 -8.93 24.31 -5.26
C THR A 11 -10.30 23.96 -4.74
N GLU A 12 -10.43 22.80 -4.11
CA GLU A 12 -11.72 22.30 -3.63
C GLU A 12 -11.49 21.38 -2.42
N TYR A 13 -12.48 21.30 -1.56
CA TYR A 13 -12.53 20.29 -0.50
C TYR A 13 -13.96 19.81 -0.29
N SER A 14 -14.10 18.54 0.09
CA SER A 14 -15.39 17.95 0.42
C SER A 14 -15.28 17.01 1.61
N TYR A 15 -16.37 16.88 2.36
CA TYR A 15 -16.48 15.93 3.46
C TYR A 15 -17.50 14.85 3.11
N ARG A 16 -17.15 13.59 3.39
CA ARG A 16 -18.04 12.46 3.29
C ARG A 16 -18.11 11.74 4.62
N ASP A 17 -19.32 11.58 5.17
CA ASP A 17 -19.53 10.78 6.38
C ASP A 17 -19.09 9.34 6.13
N ARG A 18 -18.21 8.80 6.98
CA ARG A 18 -17.71 7.41 6.89
C ARG A 18 -18.83 6.38 7.07
N TYR A 19 -19.89 6.76 7.74
CA TYR A 19 -21.03 5.90 8.03
C TYR A 19 -22.27 6.20 7.20
N ALA A 20 -22.18 7.05 6.18
CA ALA A 20 -23.34 7.43 5.35
C ALA A 20 -24.06 6.22 4.71
N LEU A 21 -23.35 5.11 4.48
CA LEU A 21 -23.91 3.88 3.92
C LEU A 21 -24.20 2.80 4.98
N ARG A 22 -23.87 3.05 6.24
CA ARG A 22 -24.19 2.15 7.35
C ARG A 22 -25.39 2.74 8.08
N GLN A 23 -26.48 1.99 8.19
CA GLN A 23 -27.61 2.36 9.05
C GLN A 23 -27.18 2.21 10.53
N ILE A 24 -26.35 3.15 10.98
CA ILE A 24 -26.02 3.27 12.40
C ILE A 24 -27.05 4.23 12.97
N HIS A 25 -28.03 3.68 13.67
CA HIS A 25 -28.92 4.47 14.53
C HIS A 25 -28.09 4.89 15.75
N ASP A 26 -27.59 6.10 15.72
CA ASP A 26 -26.99 6.73 16.88
C ASP A 26 -28.09 7.45 17.67
N GLU A 27 -28.71 6.72 18.58
CA GLU A 27 -29.77 7.26 19.45
C GLU A 27 -29.25 8.31 20.44
N GLN A 28 -27.93 8.46 20.58
CA GLN A 28 -27.31 9.34 21.58
C GLN A 28 -26.60 10.55 20.98
N GLY A 29 -26.64 10.75 19.67
CA GLY A 29 -26.07 11.93 19.01
C GLY A 29 -24.60 12.15 19.32
N THR A 30 -23.75 11.13 19.12
CA THR A 30 -22.33 11.22 19.35
C THR A 30 -21.71 12.33 18.48
N ARG A 31 -21.03 13.26 19.13
CA ARG A 31 -20.48 14.49 18.53
C ARG A 31 -19.36 14.24 17.53
N ASP A 32 -18.78 13.04 17.52
CA ASP A 32 -17.59 12.70 16.73
C ASP A 32 -17.93 11.74 15.59
N ARG A 33 -18.69 12.22 14.60
CA ARG A 33 -18.84 11.48 13.33
C ARG A 33 -17.52 11.58 12.56
N PRO A 34 -16.86 10.46 12.27
CA PRO A 34 -15.66 10.48 11.46
C PRO A 34 -16.02 10.79 10.00
N TYR A 35 -15.39 11.81 9.44
CA TYR A 35 -15.52 12.18 8.04
C TYR A 35 -14.26 11.85 7.27
N TYR A 36 -14.43 11.49 6.01
CA TYR A 36 -13.36 11.56 5.03
C TYR A 36 -13.29 13.00 4.51
N LEU A 37 -12.12 13.60 4.57
CA LEU A 37 -11.82 14.85 3.90
C LEU A 37 -11.15 14.55 2.57
N THR A 38 -11.76 14.96 1.47
CA THR A 38 -11.14 14.97 0.15
C THR A 38 -10.74 16.40 -0.18
N VAL A 39 -9.47 16.60 -0.57
CA VAL A 39 -8.94 17.88 -0.99
C VAL A 39 -8.40 17.73 -2.40
N THR A 40 -8.84 18.59 -3.30
CA THR A 40 -8.30 18.69 -4.65
C THR A 40 -7.27 19.81 -4.70
N PHE A 41 -6.08 19.52 -5.21
CA PHE A 41 -5.01 20.48 -5.33
C PHE A 41 -4.84 20.93 -6.79
N ASP A 42 -4.45 22.19 -6.98
CA ASP A 42 -4.02 22.70 -8.27
C ASP A 42 -2.65 22.12 -8.61
N GLN A 43 -2.58 21.35 -9.69
CA GLN A 43 -1.35 20.68 -10.10
C GLN A 43 -0.21 21.67 -10.33
N GLN A 44 -0.48 22.78 -11.05
CA GLN A 44 0.56 23.75 -11.39
C GLN A 44 1.14 24.41 -10.15
N ARG A 45 0.29 24.79 -9.18
CA ARG A 45 0.74 25.39 -7.92
C ARG A 45 1.58 24.42 -7.08
N VAL A 46 1.24 23.13 -7.09
CA VAL A 46 2.04 22.10 -6.40
C VAL A 46 3.39 21.91 -7.11
N ASP A 47 3.39 21.85 -8.43
CA ASP A 47 4.61 21.69 -9.23
C ASP A 47 5.54 22.90 -9.07
N ASP A 48 5.01 24.13 -9.06
CA ASP A 48 5.77 25.36 -8.80
C ASP A 48 6.38 25.33 -7.39
N ALA A 49 5.60 24.92 -6.37
CA ALA A 49 6.08 24.78 -5.01
C ALA A 49 7.19 23.73 -4.89
N LEU A 50 7.08 22.59 -5.59
CA LEU A 50 8.14 21.60 -5.68
C LEU A 50 9.39 22.17 -6.35
N GLY A 51 9.21 22.94 -7.43
CA GLY A 51 10.30 23.64 -8.14
C GLY A 51 11.08 24.60 -7.23
N THR A 52 10.40 25.38 -6.38
CA THR A 52 11.06 26.27 -5.41
C THR A 52 11.93 25.53 -4.39
N LEU A 53 11.59 24.25 -4.12
CA LEU A 53 12.34 23.34 -3.23
C LEU A 53 13.42 22.54 -3.97
N GLY A 54 13.65 22.81 -5.28
CA GLY A 54 14.57 22.05 -6.11
C GLY A 54 14.13 20.60 -6.36
N ARG A 55 12.83 20.32 -6.25
CA ARG A 55 12.24 19.01 -6.47
C ARG A 55 11.48 18.98 -7.79
N LYS A 56 11.40 17.80 -8.39
CA LYS A 56 10.59 17.57 -9.60
C LYS A 56 9.35 16.73 -9.21
N PRO A 57 8.19 16.99 -9.84
CA PRO A 57 7.03 16.15 -9.64
C PRO A 57 7.30 14.74 -10.16
N TRP A 58 6.87 13.72 -9.40
CA TRP A 58 6.92 12.32 -9.83
C TRP A 58 5.55 11.94 -10.40
N THR A 59 5.37 12.21 -11.68
CA THR A 59 4.07 12.12 -12.37
C THR A 59 3.71 10.71 -12.81
N THR A 60 4.69 9.88 -13.17
CA THR A 60 4.45 8.50 -13.62
C THR A 60 4.96 7.52 -12.56
N ARG A 61 4.05 6.78 -11.96
CA ARG A 61 4.37 5.80 -10.92
C ARG A 61 4.18 4.40 -11.46
N PRO A 62 5.16 3.51 -11.24
CA PRO A 62 5.03 2.13 -11.69
C PRO A 62 3.94 1.40 -10.90
N ASN A 63 3.25 0.49 -11.58
CA ASN A 63 2.33 -0.44 -10.96
C ASN A 63 3.12 -1.57 -10.28
N LEU A 64 2.87 -1.80 -8.99
CA LEU A 64 3.56 -2.83 -8.22
C LEU A 64 2.72 -4.11 -8.18
N ALA A 65 3.25 -5.24 -8.66
CA ALA A 65 2.71 -6.54 -8.30
C ALA A 65 3.09 -6.85 -6.85
N LEU A 66 2.11 -6.92 -5.96
CA LEU A 66 2.33 -7.29 -4.57
C LEU A 66 2.10 -8.79 -4.38
N PHE A 67 3.17 -9.53 -4.06
CA PHE A 67 3.13 -10.91 -3.63
C PHE A 67 3.32 -10.97 -2.11
N LEU A 68 2.24 -11.18 -1.36
CA LEU A 68 2.23 -11.11 0.09
C LEU A 68 1.85 -12.45 0.72
N ALA A 69 2.76 -13.05 1.46
CA ALA A 69 2.47 -14.17 2.35
C ALA A 69 1.96 -13.64 3.70
N VAL A 70 0.84 -14.16 4.15
CA VAL A 70 0.22 -13.81 5.44
C VAL A 70 0.21 -15.04 6.33
N ASN A 71 0.65 -14.86 7.59
CA ASN A 71 0.49 -15.85 8.66
C ASN A 71 -0.28 -15.21 9.83
N ASN A 72 -1.55 -15.49 9.88
CA ASN A 72 -2.43 -15.05 10.96
C ASN A 72 -2.69 -16.20 11.92
N ASN A 73 -1.88 -16.31 12.97
CA ASN A 73 -2.02 -17.33 14.01
C ASN A 73 -2.04 -18.78 13.46
N GLY A 74 -1.18 -19.06 12.48
CA GLY A 74 -1.10 -20.39 11.85
C GLY A 74 -2.03 -20.56 10.64
N ASN A 75 -2.93 -19.64 10.38
CA ASN A 75 -3.63 -19.57 9.09
C ASN A 75 -2.72 -18.89 8.08
N ILE A 76 -2.14 -19.69 7.17
CA ILE A 76 -1.12 -19.24 6.23
C ILE A 76 -1.71 -19.23 4.82
N TYR A 77 -1.61 -18.07 4.15
CA TYR A 77 -2.08 -17.90 2.77
C TYR A 77 -1.25 -16.84 2.03
N VAL A 78 -1.36 -16.81 0.71
CA VAL A 78 -0.91 -15.69 -0.12
C VAL A 78 -2.13 -14.81 -0.40
N LEU A 79 -1.98 -13.50 -0.22
CA LEU A 79 -3.08 -12.56 -0.42
C LEU A 79 -3.42 -12.46 -1.91
N ALA A 80 -4.64 -12.85 -2.26
CA ALA A 80 -5.18 -12.71 -3.61
C ALA A 80 -6.19 -11.56 -3.70
N GLY A 81 -6.33 -11.00 -4.89
CA GLY A 81 -7.22 -9.87 -5.15
C GLY A 81 -8.71 -10.22 -5.02
N ASP A 82 -9.07 -11.46 -5.31
CA ASP A 82 -10.45 -11.97 -5.43
C ASP A 82 -10.82 -13.06 -4.39
N SER A 83 -9.92 -13.34 -3.43
CA SER A 83 -10.15 -14.35 -2.40
C SER A 83 -11.22 -13.94 -1.38
N VAL A 84 -11.87 -14.93 -0.78
CA VAL A 84 -12.71 -14.73 0.42
C VAL A 84 -11.88 -14.38 1.65
N PHE A 85 -10.61 -14.82 1.69
CA PHE A 85 -9.67 -14.52 2.77
C PHE A 85 -8.98 -13.18 2.55
N GLY A 86 -8.65 -12.48 3.64
CA GLY A 86 -7.86 -11.25 3.59
C GLY A 86 -8.61 -10.02 3.09
N ARG A 87 -9.94 -9.98 3.24
CA ARG A 87 -10.76 -8.82 2.83
C ARG A 87 -10.28 -7.53 3.49
N ASP A 88 -10.11 -7.54 4.82
CA ASP A 88 -9.69 -6.35 5.57
C ASP A 88 -8.28 -5.90 5.15
N GLN A 89 -7.38 -6.86 4.86
CA GLN A 89 -6.04 -6.55 4.34
C GLN A 89 -6.11 -5.92 2.95
N ARG A 90 -7.01 -6.38 2.06
CA ARG A 90 -7.19 -5.74 0.74
C ARG A 90 -7.75 -4.32 0.86
N GLU A 91 -8.72 -4.10 1.75
CA GLU A 91 -9.26 -2.76 2.02
C GLU A 91 -8.17 -1.81 2.53
N ALA A 92 -7.37 -2.24 3.50
CA ALA A 92 -6.25 -1.45 4.02
C ALA A 92 -5.16 -1.21 2.97
N LEU A 93 -4.87 -2.20 2.10
CA LEU A 93 -3.94 -2.03 0.99
C LEU A 93 -4.45 -1.01 -0.04
N ALA A 94 -5.74 -1.06 -0.36
CA ALA A 94 -6.37 -0.10 -1.27
C ALA A 94 -6.31 1.33 -0.70
N ASP A 95 -6.57 1.50 0.59
CA ASP A 95 -6.43 2.79 1.28
C ASP A 95 -4.98 3.28 1.26
N ALA A 96 -4.02 2.41 1.54
CA ALA A 96 -2.59 2.75 1.49
C ALA A 96 -2.13 3.11 0.06
N SER A 97 -2.61 2.39 -0.96
CA SER A 97 -2.37 2.67 -2.38
C SER A 97 -2.90 4.05 -2.75
N TRP A 98 -4.13 4.35 -2.37
CA TRP A 98 -4.74 5.65 -2.63
C TRP A 98 -3.97 6.79 -1.93
N LEU A 99 -3.65 6.64 -0.63
CA LEU A 99 -2.93 7.65 0.16
C LEU A 99 -1.52 7.94 -0.35
N THR A 100 -0.84 6.94 -0.87
CA THR A 100 0.54 7.09 -1.39
C THR A 100 0.57 7.39 -2.88
N GLY A 101 -0.55 7.20 -3.57
CA GLY A 101 -0.65 7.25 -5.02
C GLY A 101 0.18 6.17 -5.72
N MET A 102 0.48 5.05 -5.05
CA MET A 102 1.23 3.93 -5.60
C MET A 102 0.25 2.87 -6.11
N PRO A 103 0.14 2.65 -7.43
CA PRO A 103 -0.69 1.59 -7.97
C PRO A 103 -0.20 0.21 -7.53
N VAL A 104 -1.13 -0.66 -7.12
CA VAL A 104 -0.82 -2.02 -6.68
C VAL A 104 -1.77 -3.01 -7.33
N THR A 105 -1.22 -4.11 -7.83
CA THR A 105 -1.96 -5.25 -8.36
C THR A 105 -1.66 -6.49 -7.51
N LEU A 106 -2.70 -7.20 -7.08
CA LEU A 106 -2.60 -8.49 -6.42
C LEU A 106 -2.81 -9.62 -7.43
N PRO A 107 -2.17 -10.79 -7.26
CA PRO A 107 -2.51 -11.98 -8.04
C PRO A 107 -3.96 -12.41 -7.75
N SER A 108 -4.62 -13.03 -8.71
CA SER A 108 -5.90 -13.70 -8.50
C SER A 108 -5.69 -15.08 -7.85
N GLU A 109 -6.75 -15.67 -7.28
CA GLU A 109 -6.70 -17.06 -6.81
C GLU A 109 -6.35 -18.02 -7.96
N ALA A 110 -6.84 -17.74 -9.16
CA ALA A 110 -6.51 -18.50 -10.36
C ALA A 110 -5.01 -18.43 -10.72
N ASP A 111 -4.40 -17.23 -10.58
CA ASP A 111 -2.96 -17.07 -10.79
C ASP A 111 -2.15 -17.83 -9.75
N LEU A 112 -2.55 -17.74 -8.48
CA LEU A 112 -1.90 -18.47 -7.39
C LEU A 112 -1.96 -19.98 -7.60
N ALA A 113 -3.13 -20.49 -8.02
CA ALA A 113 -3.32 -21.92 -8.28
C ALA A 113 -2.52 -22.42 -9.50
N ARG A 114 -2.54 -21.65 -10.61
CA ARG A 114 -1.80 -21.97 -11.83
C ARG A 114 -0.30 -22.10 -11.59
N GLU A 115 0.25 -21.20 -10.78
CA GLU A 115 1.68 -21.15 -10.49
C GLU A 115 2.08 -21.96 -9.24
N GLY A 116 1.13 -22.56 -8.54
CA GLY A 116 1.35 -23.29 -7.28
C GLY A 116 1.91 -22.38 -6.17
N LEU A 117 1.50 -21.08 -6.15
CA LEU A 117 2.03 -20.08 -5.24
C LEU A 117 1.47 -20.26 -3.83
N THR A 118 2.18 -21.00 -3.01
CA THR A 118 2.00 -21.02 -1.55
C THR A 118 2.98 -20.05 -0.88
N ALA A 119 2.77 -19.77 0.39
CA ALA A 119 3.68 -18.90 1.16
C ALA A 119 5.14 -19.39 1.14
N ASN A 120 5.34 -20.73 1.25
CA ASN A 120 6.67 -21.32 1.21
C ASN A 120 7.30 -21.21 -0.18
N VAL A 121 6.53 -21.44 -1.23
CA VAL A 121 7.00 -21.29 -2.62
C VAL A 121 7.35 -19.85 -2.90
N LEU A 122 6.52 -18.91 -2.47
CA LEU A 122 6.76 -17.48 -2.64
C LEU A 122 8.05 -17.03 -1.93
N ALA A 123 8.29 -17.52 -0.71
CA ALA A 123 9.50 -17.18 0.06
C ALA A 123 10.80 -17.62 -0.64
N ALA A 124 10.76 -18.76 -1.33
CA ALA A 124 11.90 -19.34 -2.04
C ALA A 124 11.99 -18.96 -3.53
N MET A 125 10.98 -18.22 -4.05
CA MET A 125 10.90 -17.95 -5.48
C MET A 125 11.97 -16.95 -5.94
N GLU A 126 12.62 -17.31 -7.04
CA GLU A 126 13.63 -16.46 -7.67
C GLU A 126 13.02 -15.15 -8.20
N PRO A 127 13.74 -14.02 -8.07
CA PRO A 127 13.27 -12.71 -8.51
C PRO A 127 12.84 -12.68 -9.98
N ALA A 128 13.57 -13.34 -10.87
CA ALA A 128 13.25 -13.38 -12.29
C ALA A 128 11.88 -14.03 -12.59
N LYS A 129 11.49 -15.04 -11.80
CA LYS A 129 10.18 -15.66 -11.94
C LYS A 129 9.06 -14.75 -11.44
N LEU A 130 9.29 -14.05 -10.34
CA LEU A 130 8.34 -13.04 -9.84
C LEU A 130 8.15 -11.89 -10.84
N ASP A 131 9.20 -11.44 -11.50
CA ASP A 131 9.14 -10.40 -12.53
C ASP A 131 8.31 -10.85 -13.75
N LEU A 132 8.48 -12.08 -14.20
CA LEU A 132 7.65 -12.64 -15.27
C LEU A 132 6.16 -12.70 -14.89
N LEU A 133 5.86 -13.10 -13.66
CA LEU A 133 4.49 -13.12 -13.15
C LEU A 133 3.91 -11.70 -13.03
N ALA A 134 4.68 -10.73 -12.52
CA ALA A 134 4.26 -9.35 -12.44
C ALA A 134 3.90 -8.79 -13.82
N LYS A 135 4.73 -9.04 -14.83
CA LYS A 135 4.48 -8.63 -16.22
C LYS A 135 3.22 -9.27 -16.80
N SER A 136 2.96 -10.53 -16.51
CA SER A 136 1.73 -11.21 -16.95
C SER A 136 0.47 -10.63 -16.33
N MET A 137 0.59 -9.98 -15.16
CA MET A 137 -0.48 -9.26 -14.47
C MET A 137 -0.58 -7.78 -14.88
N GLY A 138 0.23 -7.31 -15.81
CA GLY A 138 0.28 -5.90 -16.23
C GLY A 138 0.94 -4.98 -15.21
N ALA A 139 1.79 -5.52 -14.34
CA ALA A 139 2.56 -4.74 -13.39
C ALA A 139 3.99 -4.51 -13.89
N ASP A 140 4.58 -3.40 -13.44
CA ASP A 140 5.91 -2.97 -13.89
C ASP A 140 7.02 -3.55 -13.01
N LEU A 141 6.80 -3.62 -11.69
CA LEU A 141 7.78 -4.01 -10.70
C LEU A 141 7.17 -4.96 -9.66
N VAL A 142 8.04 -5.60 -8.89
CA VAL A 142 7.63 -6.54 -7.85
C VAL A 142 7.87 -5.97 -6.45
N LEU A 143 6.84 -5.99 -5.62
CA LEU A 143 6.93 -5.86 -4.18
C LEU A 143 6.57 -7.21 -3.54
N ARG A 144 7.54 -7.88 -2.91
CA ARG A 144 7.30 -9.09 -2.15
C ARG A 144 7.22 -8.76 -0.66
N GLY A 145 6.24 -9.33 0.02
CA GLY A 145 6.06 -9.14 1.45
C GLY A 145 5.77 -10.40 2.23
N SER A 146 6.04 -10.34 3.53
CA SER A 146 5.50 -11.28 4.50
C SER A 146 4.87 -10.50 5.66
N LEU A 147 3.74 -10.97 6.15
CA LEU A 147 2.97 -10.37 7.25
C LEU A 147 2.65 -11.46 8.27
N VAL A 148 3.26 -11.36 9.45
CA VAL A 148 3.14 -12.37 10.51
C VAL A 148 2.56 -11.76 11.78
N TRP A 149 1.46 -12.33 12.27
CA TRP A 149 0.88 -11.90 13.54
C TRP A 149 1.74 -12.32 14.73
N ASN A 150 2.16 -11.33 15.53
CA ASN A 150 2.88 -11.53 16.77
C ASN A 150 1.91 -11.45 17.96
N LYS A 151 1.60 -12.60 18.59
CA LYS A 151 0.69 -12.65 19.74
C LYS A 151 1.21 -11.90 20.96
N GLY A 152 2.53 -11.89 21.16
CA GLY A 152 3.17 -11.23 22.32
C GLY A 152 3.03 -9.71 22.25
N ALA A 153 3.32 -9.14 21.11
CA ALA A 153 3.24 -7.72 20.86
C ALA A 153 1.82 -7.24 20.48
N ARG A 154 0.89 -8.17 20.17
CA ARG A 154 -0.46 -7.88 19.64
C ARG A 154 -0.41 -6.99 18.39
N GLY A 155 0.57 -7.21 17.54
CA GLY A 155 0.82 -6.46 16.32
C GLY A 155 1.33 -7.36 15.20
N TRP A 156 1.49 -6.78 14.03
CA TRP A 156 2.02 -7.47 12.86
C TRP A 156 3.51 -7.17 12.70
N ALA A 157 4.28 -8.19 12.39
CA ALA A 157 5.63 -8.05 11.86
C ALA A 157 5.55 -8.20 10.34
N ALA A 158 6.07 -7.21 9.63
CA ALA A 158 6.08 -7.18 8.18
C ALA A 158 7.50 -7.06 7.65
N GLU A 159 7.81 -7.84 6.62
CA GLU A 159 9.04 -7.75 5.84
C GLU A 159 8.69 -7.43 4.39
N TRP A 160 9.42 -6.51 3.79
CA TRP A 160 9.21 -6.05 2.43
C TRP A 160 10.48 -6.15 1.61
N LYS A 161 10.36 -6.54 0.33
CA LYS A 161 11.46 -6.55 -0.64
C LYS A 161 10.93 -5.99 -1.96
N LEU A 162 11.48 -4.85 -2.36
CA LEU A 162 11.23 -4.24 -3.66
C LEU A 162 12.30 -4.69 -4.64
N PHE A 163 11.86 -5.17 -5.79
CA PHE A 163 12.71 -5.55 -6.93
C PHE A 163 12.49 -4.50 -8.01
N ASP A 164 13.48 -3.63 -8.23
CA ASP A 164 13.37 -2.46 -9.12
C ASP A 164 14.08 -2.65 -10.46
N GLY A 165 14.50 -3.89 -10.77
CA GLY A 165 15.23 -4.23 -11.98
C GLY A 165 16.75 -3.95 -11.90
N THR A 166 17.19 -3.15 -10.94
CA THR A 166 18.62 -2.85 -10.70
C THR A 166 19.16 -3.54 -9.45
N GLY A 167 18.27 -3.88 -8.52
CA GLY A 167 18.62 -4.51 -7.27
C GLY A 167 17.43 -4.89 -6.42
N VAL A 168 17.72 -5.15 -5.15
CA VAL A 168 16.69 -5.46 -4.14
C VAL A 168 16.87 -4.53 -2.95
N THR A 169 15.84 -3.80 -2.62
CA THR A 169 15.76 -3.03 -1.37
C THR A 169 14.83 -3.72 -0.39
N ALA A 170 15.28 -3.94 0.84
CA ALA A 170 14.50 -4.59 1.88
C ALA A 170 14.32 -3.69 3.11
N TRP A 171 13.16 -3.78 3.76
CA TRP A 171 12.85 -3.12 5.03
C TRP A 171 11.81 -3.89 5.83
N THR A 172 11.61 -3.51 7.09
CA THR A 172 10.70 -4.19 8.01
C THR A 172 9.85 -3.18 8.77
N ASN A 173 8.67 -3.62 9.22
CA ASN A 173 7.87 -2.93 10.20
C ASN A 173 7.51 -3.93 11.30
N ALA A 174 7.63 -3.56 12.56
CA ALA A 174 7.34 -4.45 13.68
C ALA A 174 6.26 -3.84 14.60
N ASP A 175 5.43 -4.72 15.16
CA ASP A 175 4.42 -4.41 16.16
C ASP A 175 3.39 -3.36 15.72
N VAL A 176 3.04 -3.36 14.44
CA VAL A 176 2.14 -2.41 13.80
C VAL A 176 0.78 -3.03 13.46
N SER A 177 -0.21 -2.18 13.16
CA SER A 177 -1.43 -2.64 12.49
C SER A 177 -1.12 -3.06 11.05
N PHE A 178 -1.97 -3.87 10.42
CA PHE A 178 -1.75 -4.17 9.00
C PHE A 178 -1.93 -2.92 8.11
N ASP A 179 -2.74 -1.93 8.52
CA ASP A 179 -2.84 -0.63 7.85
C ASP A 179 -1.50 0.10 7.85
N ASP A 180 -0.80 0.14 9.00
CA ASP A 180 0.51 0.75 9.11
C ASP A 180 1.57 -0.03 8.34
N ALA A 181 1.48 -1.36 8.34
CA ALA A 181 2.36 -2.21 7.55
C ALA A 181 2.24 -1.90 6.05
N PHE A 182 1.02 -1.79 5.51
CA PHE A 182 0.81 -1.45 4.10
C PHE A 182 1.21 -0.01 3.78
N ARG A 183 0.92 0.95 4.66
CA ARG A 183 1.43 2.33 4.50
C ARG A 183 2.96 2.36 4.49
N GLY A 184 3.60 1.60 5.38
CA GLY A 184 5.06 1.45 5.43
C GLY A 184 5.62 0.81 4.16
N ALA A 185 4.95 -0.23 3.64
CA ALA A 185 5.32 -0.88 2.38
C ALA A 185 5.34 0.11 1.20
N LEU A 186 4.22 0.80 0.98
CA LEU A 186 4.08 1.65 -0.20
C LEU A 186 4.84 2.96 -0.08
N ARG A 187 4.96 3.54 1.12
CA ARG A 187 5.86 4.69 1.37
C ARG A 187 7.33 4.30 1.15
N GLY A 188 7.74 3.12 1.63
CA GLY A 188 9.08 2.60 1.41
C GLY A 188 9.39 2.43 -0.08
N ALA A 189 8.47 1.81 -0.83
CA ALA A 189 8.60 1.68 -2.27
C ALA A 189 8.67 3.06 -2.97
N ALA A 190 7.80 4.00 -2.58
CA ALA A 190 7.79 5.35 -3.13
C ALA A 190 9.11 6.11 -2.87
N LEU A 191 9.69 5.99 -1.67
CA LEU A 191 10.98 6.61 -1.33
C LEU A 191 12.11 6.09 -2.23
N VAL A 192 12.19 4.77 -2.41
CA VAL A 192 13.20 4.13 -3.25
C VAL A 192 13.04 4.55 -4.71
N LEU A 193 11.83 4.37 -5.25
CA LEU A 193 11.57 4.57 -6.68
C LEU A 193 11.62 6.04 -7.11
N SER A 194 11.31 6.97 -6.22
CA SER A 194 11.45 8.41 -6.46
C SER A 194 12.89 8.91 -6.25
N GLY A 195 13.79 8.08 -5.75
CA GLY A 195 15.17 8.50 -5.41
C GLY A 195 15.26 9.42 -4.20
N ASN A 196 14.20 9.54 -3.39
CA ASN A 196 14.16 10.46 -2.25
C ASN A 196 14.65 9.87 -0.92
N GLY A 197 15.14 8.62 -0.93
CA GLY A 197 15.73 8.00 0.26
C GLY A 197 15.56 6.49 0.32
N LYS A 198 15.84 5.96 1.50
CA LYS A 198 15.65 4.53 1.81
C LYS A 198 14.59 4.40 2.89
N PRO A 199 13.74 3.35 2.84
CA PRO A 199 12.82 3.04 3.93
C PRO A 199 13.59 2.66 5.19
N GLN A 200 13.06 3.04 6.34
CA GLN A 200 13.60 2.69 7.67
C GLN A 200 12.82 1.54 8.25
#